data_6652597aaedf19ac3de648e5754f5fdb
#
_entry.id   6652597aaedf19ac3de648e5754f5fdb
#
_cell.length_a   1.000
_cell.length_b   1.000
_cell.length_c   1.000
_cell.angle_alpha   90.00
_cell.angle_beta   90.00
_cell.angle_gamma   90.00
#
_symmetry.space_group_name_H-M   'P 1'
#
loop_
_entity.id
_entity.type
_entity.pdbx_description
1 polymer ?
#
loop_
_entity_poly.entity_id
_entity_poly.type
_entity_poly.pdbx_seq_one_letter_code
_entity_poly.pdbx_strand_id
1 'polypeptide(L)' 'MRHFKYTKDEAEEAIDQIVHDEKHRAILRRRYHDKALLEPLAEEFGIEPRTVSDIIAKYRADLEGFIKWRRNHQESFY' A
#
# COMPACT_ATOMS: atom_id res chain seq x y z
N MET A 1 -7.60 13.99 11.11
CA MET A 1 -7.39 13.02 10.05
C MET A 1 -7.23 11.63 10.62
N ARG A 2 -7.92 10.68 10.06
CA ARG A 2 -7.84 9.33 10.58
C ARG A 2 -6.79 8.51 9.83
N HIS A 3 -6.11 7.67 10.59
CA HIS A 3 -5.16 6.73 10.01
C HIS A 3 -5.79 5.34 9.97
N PHE A 4 -5.80 4.78 8.78
CA PHE A 4 -6.26 3.41 8.62
C PHE A 4 -5.21 2.47 9.21
N LYS A 5 -5.63 1.61 10.12
CA LYS A 5 -4.69 0.69 10.78
C LYS A 5 -4.69 -0.65 10.09
N TYR A 6 -3.50 -1.20 9.92
CA TYR A 6 -3.31 -2.48 9.24
C TYR A 6 -2.03 -3.14 9.74
N THR A 7 -1.95 -4.46 9.57
CA THR A 7 -0.73 -5.19 9.85
C THR A 7 0.13 -5.26 8.59
N LYS A 8 1.41 -5.62 8.78
CA LYS A 8 2.30 -5.78 7.63
C LYS A 8 1.80 -6.87 6.69
N ASP A 9 1.28 -7.96 7.24
CA ASP A 9 0.75 -9.05 6.43
C ASP A 9 -0.45 -8.61 5.61
N GLU A 10 -1.33 -7.82 6.21
CA GLU A 10 -2.49 -7.30 5.49
C GLU A 10 -2.07 -6.41 4.33
N ALA A 11 -1.10 -5.52 4.59
CA ALA A 11 -0.62 -4.62 3.55
C ALA A 11 0.03 -5.40 2.42
N GLU A 12 0.83 -6.40 2.74
CA GLU A 12 1.52 -7.18 1.74
C GLU A 12 0.55 -7.96 0.87
N GLU A 13 -0.45 -8.58 1.48
CA GLU A 13 -1.46 -9.31 0.73
C GLU A 13 -2.25 -8.36 -0.19
N ALA A 14 -2.64 -7.21 0.33
CA ALA A 14 -3.39 -6.24 -0.47
C ALA A 14 -2.58 -5.78 -1.68
N ILE A 15 -1.30 -5.48 -1.46
CA ILE A 15 -0.43 -5.04 -2.56
C ILE A 15 -0.31 -6.15 -3.60
N ASP A 16 -0.13 -7.39 -3.17
CA ASP A 16 -0.01 -8.50 -4.11
C ASP A 16 -1.27 -8.68 -4.95
N GLN A 17 -2.44 -8.47 -4.37
CA GLN A 17 -3.70 -8.70 -5.06
C GLN A 17 -4.12 -7.52 -5.94
N ILE A 18 -3.81 -6.31 -5.53
CA ILE A 18 -4.33 -5.10 -6.17
C ILE A 18 -3.33 -4.50 -7.17
N VAL A 19 -2.04 -4.52 -6.84
CA VAL A 19 -1.03 -3.79 -7.61
C VAL A 19 -0.26 -4.74 -8.49
N HIS A 20 -0.35 -4.54 -9.81
CA HIS A 20 0.29 -5.44 -10.77
C HIS A 20 1.56 -4.89 -11.37
N ASP A 21 1.78 -3.59 -11.29
CA ASP A 21 3.01 -2.96 -11.78
C ASP A 21 4.12 -3.18 -10.77
N GLU A 22 5.22 -3.80 -11.22
CA GLU A 22 6.30 -4.16 -10.30
C GLU A 22 6.93 -2.97 -9.60
N LYS A 23 7.10 -1.86 -10.33
CA LYS A 23 7.67 -0.66 -9.74
C LYS A 23 6.74 -0.08 -8.66
N HIS A 24 5.46 -0.03 -8.97
CA HIS A 24 4.48 0.44 -8.00
C HIS A 24 4.42 -0.47 -6.77
N ARG A 25 4.50 -1.78 -6.98
CA ARG A 25 4.50 -2.73 -5.87
C ARG A 25 5.69 -2.48 -4.95
N ALA A 26 6.87 -2.27 -5.53
CA ALA A 26 8.07 -2.02 -4.74
C ALA A 26 7.93 -0.74 -3.93
N ILE A 27 7.43 0.32 -4.55
CA ILE A 27 7.23 1.59 -3.87
C ILE A 27 6.23 1.44 -2.72
N LEU A 28 5.12 0.76 -2.98
CA LEU A 28 4.08 0.60 -1.97
C LEU A 28 4.52 -0.30 -0.82
N ARG A 29 5.30 -1.33 -1.12
CA ARG A 29 5.87 -2.16 -0.06
C ARG A 29 6.76 -1.36 0.86
N ARG A 30 7.63 -0.54 0.28
CA ARG A 30 8.50 0.31 1.09
C ARG A 30 7.68 1.27 1.95
N ARG A 31 6.62 1.81 1.38
CA ARG A 31 5.78 2.77 2.10
C ARG A 31 4.96 2.10 3.21
N TYR A 32 4.29 1.02 2.89
CA TYR A 32 3.34 0.40 3.83
C TYR A 32 4.00 -0.59 4.77
N HIS A 33 4.99 -1.32 4.31
CA HIS A 33 5.66 -2.32 5.13
C HIS A 33 6.79 -1.71 5.96
N ASP A 34 7.62 -0.90 5.32
CA ASP A 34 8.80 -0.34 5.98
C ASP A 34 8.59 1.07 6.49
N LYS A 35 7.44 1.68 6.17
CA LYS A 35 7.07 3.02 6.62
C LYS A 35 8.04 4.09 6.11
N ALA A 36 8.56 3.90 4.90
CA ALA A 36 9.50 4.83 4.32
C ALA A 36 8.83 6.17 4.00
N LEU A 37 9.57 7.25 4.18
CA LEU A 37 9.08 8.58 3.87
C LEU A 37 9.16 8.86 2.38
N LEU A 38 8.45 9.89 1.94
CA LEU A 38 8.32 10.18 0.51
C LEU A 38 9.66 10.53 -0.14
N GLU A 39 10.45 11.37 0.50
CA GLU A 39 11.70 11.82 -0.11
C GLU A 39 12.72 10.70 -0.24
N PRO A 40 12.98 9.90 0.80
CA PRO A 40 13.87 8.76 0.64
C PRO A 40 13.39 7.78 -0.43
N LEU A 41 12.07 7.56 -0.53
CA LEU A 41 11.52 6.70 -1.57
C LEU A 41 11.79 7.27 -2.95
N ALA A 42 11.59 8.57 -3.11
CA ALA A 42 11.83 9.22 -4.39
C ALA A 42 13.28 9.04 -4.82
N GLU A 43 14.22 9.20 -3.90
CA GLU A 43 15.62 9.02 -4.20
C GLU A 43 15.92 7.57 -4.57
N GLU A 44 15.35 6.63 -3.81
CA GLU A 44 15.60 5.22 -4.04
C GLU A 44 15.17 4.78 -5.43
N PHE A 45 14.05 5.31 -5.92
CA PHE A 45 13.49 4.90 -7.20
C PHE A 45 13.79 5.89 -8.34
N GLY A 46 14.53 6.95 -8.05
CA GLY A 46 14.90 7.91 -9.08
C GLY A 46 13.76 8.69 -9.66
N ILE A 47 12.74 8.99 -8.86
CA ILE A 47 11.58 9.76 -9.28
C ILE A 47 11.36 10.88 -8.28
N GLU A 48 10.42 11.78 -8.60
CA GLU A 48 10.16 12.91 -7.75
C GLU A 48 9.21 12.55 -6.59
N PRO A 49 9.34 13.22 -5.45
CA PRO A 49 8.45 12.92 -4.31
C PRO A 49 6.97 13.05 -4.66
N ARG A 50 6.63 13.99 -5.53
CA ARG A 50 5.26 14.16 -5.96
C ARG A 50 4.76 12.92 -6.70
N THR A 51 5.62 12.33 -7.52
CA THR A 51 5.26 11.12 -8.24
C THR A 51 5.00 9.97 -7.26
N VAL A 52 5.83 9.85 -6.23
CA VAL A 52 5.61 8.84 -5.19
C VAL A 52 4.26 9.07 -4.52
N SER A 53 3.98 10.31 -4.16
CA SER A 53 2.72 10.67 -3.52
C SER A 53 1.53 10.32 -4.40
N ASP A 54 1.63 10.60 -5.71
CA ASP A 54 0.55 10.28 -6.64
C ASP A 54 0.31 8.79 -6.75
N ILE A 55 1.39 7.99 -6.77
CA ILE A 55 1.26 6.54 -6.81
C ILE A 55 0.56 6.03 -5.55
N ILE A 56 0.97 6.53 -4.39
CA ILE A 56 0.35 6.11 -3.14
C ILE A 56 -1.13 6.48 -3.13
N ALA A 57 -1.46 7.71 -3.55
CA ALA A 57 -2.84 8.16 -3.57
C ALA A 57 -3.68 7.32 -4.52
N LYS A 58 -3.12 6.93 -5.65
CA LYS A 58 -3.83 6.13 -6.65
C LYS A 58 -4.33 4.81 -6.07
N TYR A 59 -3.53 4.17 -5.24
CA TYR A 59 -3.86 2.84 -4.74
C TYR A 59 -4.47 2.83 -3.35
N ARG A 60 -4.46 3.97 -2.65
CA ARG A 60 -4.88 3.99 -1.24
C ARG A 60 -6.27 3.41 -1.01
N ALA A 61 -7.25 3.91 -1.74
CA ALA A 61 -8.63 3.46 -1.53
C ALA A 61 -8.79 1.98 -1.83
N ASP A 62 -8.13 1.52 -2.89
CA ASP A 62 -8.24 0.12 -3.29
C ASP A 62 -7.59 -0.80 -2.26
N LEU A 63 -6.43 -0.42 -1.75
CA LEU A 63 -5.74 -1.22 -0.76
C LEU A 63 -6.53 -1.30 0.55
N GLU A 64 -7.02 -0.16 1.02
CA GLU A 64 -7.82 -0.14 2.24
C GLU A 64 -9.12 -0.92 2.05
N GLY A 65 -9.73 -0.77 0.89
CA GLY A 65 -10.95 -1.52 0.59
C GLY A 65 -10.73 -3.01 0.59
N PHE A 66 -9.62 -3.46 0.00
CA PHE A 66 -9.30 -4.87 -0.02
C PHE A 66 -9.10 -5.40 1.41
N ILE A 67 -8.36 -4.67 2.23
CA ILE A 67 -8.10 -5.10 3.59
C ILE A 67 -9.39 -5.21 4.39
N LYS A 68 -10.28 -4.23 4.24
CA LYS A 68 -11.57 -4.27 4.93
C LYS A 68 -12.42 -5.44 4.45
N TRP A 69 -12.45 -5.66 3.14
CA TRP A 69 -13.19 -6.76 2.56
C TRP A 69 -12.66 -8.09 3.09
N ARG A 70 -11.34 -8.24 3.11
CA ARG A 70 -10.70 -9.47 3.55
C ARG A 70 -11.03 -9.77 5.01
N ARG A 71 -11.01 -8.75 5.86
CA ARG A 71 -11.35 -8.92 7.27
C ARG A 71 -12.77 -9.44 7.43
N ASN A 72 -13.71 -8.85 6.68
CA ASN A 72 -15.11 -9.26 6.78
C ASN A 72 -15.32 -10.68 6.27
N HIS A 73 -14.68 -11.02 5.17
CA HIS A 73 -14.85 -12.34 4.58
C HIS A 73 -14.13 -13.42 5.34
N GLN A 74 -13.08 -13.05 6.05
CA GLN A 74 -12.35 -14.00 6.86
C GLN A 74 -13.24 -14.56 7.98
N GLU A 75 -14.14 -13.73 8.47
CA GLU A 75 -15.06 -14.15 9.53
C GLU A 75 -16.19 -15.02 9.02
N SER A 76 -16.50 -14.94 7.76
CA SER A 76 -17.66 -15.64 7.21
C SER A 76 -17.41 -17.13 7.00
N PHE A 77 -16.21 -17.59 7.24
CA PHE A 77 -15.90 -19.00 7.14
C PHE A 77 -16.28 -19.79 8.39
N TYR A 78 -16.73 -19.11 9.41
CA TYR A 78 -17.10 -19.75 10.67
C TYR A 78 -18.57 -19.51 10.99
#